data_1a58bbe5860fbc371d18064904bd08ae
#
_entry.id   1a58bbe5860fbc371d18064904bd08ae
#
_cell.length_a   1.000
_cell.length_b   1.000
_cell.length_c   1.000
_cell.angle_alpha   90.00
_cell.angle_beta   90.00
_cell.angle_gamma   90.00
#
_symmetry.space_group_name_H-M   'P 1'
#
loop_
_entity.id
_entity.type
_entity.pdbx_description
1 polymer ?
#
loop_
_entity_poly.entity_id
_entity_poly.type
_entity_poly.pdbx_seq_one_letter_code
_entity_poly.pdbx_strand_id
1 'polypeptide(L)'
;MKLLESTRFEAINSALSIKTGDSKIFGRIESYSCKMAGNDKQLYKRFNSEQGVNPHDLQALSPPQTSLGMSPGGCQFSRSISGDEEGPLCDTISRKTLFYLIATLNAAFQPDYDFFDAKSHEFSKEPSLQWVMNAVDSNLSATAGEQYRVMRTQLWAAIDDEIAMVDCDIYSYNPDLASDPFGEDGCLWSFNYFFYNKKLKRIVFFTCRAIKYFEIKV
;
A
#
# COMPACT_ATOMS: atom_id res chain seq x y z
N MET A 1 14.60 -1.36 7.33
CA MET A 1 13.60 -2.40 7.71
C MET A 1 14.16 -3.77 7.39
N LYS A 2 13.84 -4.78 8.20
CA LYS A 2 14.31 -6.16 7.96
C LYS A 2 13.17 -7.00 7.40
N LEU A 3 13.37 -7.56 6.20
CA LEU A 3 12.47 -8.56 5.62
C LEU A 3 12.46 -9.82 6.50
N LEU A 4 11.30 -10.36 6.76
CA LEU A 4 11.08 -11.63 7.46
C LEU A 4 10.68 -12.68 6.43
N GLU A 5 11.49 -13.72 6.31
CA GLU A 5 11.24 -14.82 5.38
C GLU A 5 9.99 -15.61 5.80
N SER A 6 9.13 -15.93 4.84
CA SER A 6 7.92 -16.73 5.02
C SER A 6 7.70 -17.63 3.82
N THR A 7 7.87 -18.93 3.99
CA THR A 7 7.64 -19.92 2.94
C THR A 7 6.19 -19.91 2.43
N ARG A 8 5.23 -19.54 3.30
CA ARG A 8 3.82 -19.38 2.90
C ARG A 8 3.65 -18.20 1.95
N PHE A 9 4.32 -17.06 2.24
CA PHE A 9 4.27 -15.91 1.35
C PHE A 9 4.99 -16.17 0.03
N GLU A 10 6.09 -16.89 0.03
CA GLU A 10 6.78 -17.30 -1.22
C GLU A 10 5.86 -18.13 -2.12
N ALA A 11 5.14 -19.09 -1.57
CA ALA A 11 4.17 -19.90 -2.31
C ALA A 11 3.03 -19.04 -2.89
N ILE A 12 2.48 -18.12 -2.09
CA ILE A 12 1.42 -17.21 -2.52
C ILE A 12 1.93 -16.23 -3.58
N ASN A 13 3.11 -15.66 -3.40
CA ASN A 13 3.73 -14.74 -4.37
C ASN A 13 3.95 -15.42 -5.72
N SER A 14 4.36 -16.68 -5.72
CA SER A 14 4.46 -17.48 -6.95
C SER A 14 3.10 -17.65 -7.63
N ALA A 15 2.04 -17.88 -6.85
CA ALA A 15 0.67 -18.02 -7.36
C ALA A 15 0.04 -16.67 -7.78
N LEU A 16 0.50 -15.54 -7.23
CA LEU A 16 0.06 -14.18 -7.61
C LEU A 16 0.70 -13.65 -8.90
N SER A 17 1.62 -14.40 -9.51
CA SER A 17 2.13 -14.12 -10.85
C SER A 17 1.24 -14.77 -11.90
N ILE A 18 0.11 -14.12 -12.21
CA ILE A 18 -0.95 -14.68 -13.04
C ILE A 18 -0.89 -14.08 -14.45
N LYS A 19 -0.90 -14.95 -15.47
CA LYS A 19 -1.10 -14.54 -16.86
C LYS A 19 -2.54 -14.85 -17.26
N THR A 20 -3.23 -13.84 -17.75
CA THR A 20 -4.55 -13.97 -18.37
C THR A 20 -4.41 -13.82 -19.89
N GLY A 21 -5.52 -13.88 -20.65
CA GLY A 21 -5.46 -13.79 -22.11
C GLY A 21 -4.88 -12.47 -22.64
N ASP A 22 -5.10 -11.36 -21.93
CA ASP A 22 -4.73 -10.01 -22.37
C ASP A 22 -3.96 -9.19 -21.32
N SER A 23 -3.75 -9.76 -20.13
CA SER A 23 -3.08 -9.06 -19.04
C SER A 23 -2.22 -9.96 -18.17
N LYS A 24 -1.34 -9.37 -17.39
CA LYS A 24 -0.54 -10.04 -16.39
C LYS A 24 -0.67 -9.34 -15.05
N ILE A 25 -0.89 -10.15 -14.01
CA ILE A 25 -0.90 -9.71 -12.62
C ILE A 25 0.47 -10.00 -12.01
N PHE A 26 0.98 -9.01 -11.28
CA PHE A 26 2.16 -9.11 -10.44
C PHE A 26 1.77 -8.76 -9.02
N GLY A 27 1.61 -9.76 -8.18
CA GLY A 27 1.32 -9.57 -6.76
C GLY A 27 2.47 -10.04 -5.89
N ARG A 28 2.67 -9.35 -4.76
CA ARG A 28 3.70 -9.67 -3.79
C ARG A 28 3.25 -9.31 -2.39
N ILE A 29 3.44 -10.24 -1.45
CA ILE A 29 3.20 -10.07 -0.03
C ILE A 29 4.51 -10.30 0.69
N GLU A 30 4.89 -9.38 1.56
CA GLU A 30 6.15 -9.41 2.32
C GLU A 30 5.90 -8.97 3.76
N SER A 31 6.62 -9.57 4.69
CA SER A 31 6.57 -9.21 6.12
C SER A 31 7.86 -8.50 6.54
N TYR A 32 7.73 -7.41 7.27
CA TYR A 32 8.84 -6.56 7.69
C TYR A 32 8.82 -6.30 9.19
N SER A 33 9.99 -6.39 9.82
CA SER A 33 10.15 -6.00 11.22
C SER A 33 10.36 -4.50 11.35
N CYS A 34 9.54 -3.83 12.18
CA CYS A 34 9.68 -2.42 12.54
C CYS A 34 10.68 -2.18 13.69
N LYS A 35 11.44 -3.19 14.07
CA LYS A 35 12.53 -3.04 15.06
C LYS A 35 13.70 -2.35 14.40
N MET A 36 13.86 -1.05 14.67
CA MET A 36 14.97 -0.27 14.13
C MET A 36 16.31 -0.77 14.68
N ALA A 37 17.23 -1.14 13.81
CA ALA A 37 18.58 -1.55 14.14
C ALA A 37 19.58 -0.85 13.20
N GLY A 38 20.81 -0.57 13.70
CA GLY A 38 21.90 -0.06 12.87
C GLY A 38 21.50 1.16 12.04
N ASN A 39 21.56 1.03 10.73
CA ASN A 39 21.29 2.10 9.76
C ASN A 39 19.86 2.66 9.84
N ASP A 40 18.85 1.86 10.24
CA ASP A 40 17.47 2.35 10.35
C ASP A 40 17.36 3.50 11.35
N LYS A 41 18.11 3.45 12.48
CA LYS A 41 18.11 4.52 13.48
C LYS A 41 18.74 5.81 12.93
N GLN A 42 19.76 5.69 12.09
CA GLN A 42 20.41 6.85 11.46
C GLN A 42 19.48 7.48 10.42
N LEU A 43 18.85 6.65 9.58
CA LEU A 43 17.87 7.09 8.60
C LEU A 43 16.67 7.77 9.28
N TYR A 44 16.18 7.22 10.39
CA TYR A 44 15.09 7.84 11.14
C TYR A 44 15.47 9.19 11.74
N LYS A 45 16.70 9.33 12.25
CA LYS A 45 17.20 10.62 12.74
C LYS A 45 17.28 11.63 11.60
N ARG A 46 17.83 11.24 10.45
CA ARG A 46 17.92 12.08 9.25
C ARG A 46 16.51 12.52 8.78
N PHE A 47 15.58 11.59 8.66
CA PHE A 47 14.19 11.84 8.28
C PHE A 47 13.50 12.88 9.18
N ASN A 48 13.81 12.91 10.48
CA ASN A 48 13.27 13.91 11.40
C ASN A 48 14.02 15.25 11.36
N SER A 49 15.35 15.25 11.11
CA SER A 49 16.15 16.48 11.11
C SER A 49 15.94 17.33 9.87
N GLU A 50 15.71 16.74 8.72
CA GLU A 50 15.60 17.44 7.44
C GLU A 50 14.33 18.32 7.32
N GLN A 51 13.32 18.08 8.14
CA GLN A 51 12.06 18.84 8.08
C GLN A 51 11.75 19.70 9.32
N GLY A 52 12.65 19.79 10.29
CA GLY A 52 12.45 20.61 11.51
C GLY A 52 11.23 20.22 12.35
N VAL A 53 10.72 19.00 12.22
CA VAL A 53 9.47 18.53 12.81
C VAL A 53 9.80 17.54 13.93
N ASN A 54 9.02 17.57 15.03
CA ASN A 54 9.19 16.62 16.13
C ASN A 54 8.74 15.19 15.74
N PRO A 55 9.39 14.13 16.27
CA PRO A 55 9.00 12.73 16.01
C PRO A 55 7.55 12.39 16.39
N HIS A 56 6.93 13.18 17.26
CA HIS A 56 5.55 12.99 17.74
C HIS A 56 4.51 13.83 16.99
N ASP A 57 4.95 14.69 16.07
CA ASP A 57 4.03 15.52 15.29
C ASP A 57 3.15 14.62 14.41
N LEU A 58 1.87 14.97 14.37
CA LEU A 58 0.89 14.32 13.51
C LEU A 58 0.85 15.04 12.16
N GLN A 59 0.79 14.27 11.10
CA GLN A 59 0.69 14.76 9.73
C GLN A 59 -0.61 14.29 9.10
N ALA A 60 -1.26 15.16 8.35
CA ALA A 60 -2.50 14.83 7.66
C ALA A 60 -2.25 13.80 6.54
N LEU A 61 -3.15 12.85 6.43
CA LEU A 61 -3.21 11.86 5.36
C LEU A 61 -4.24 12.30 4.31
N SER A 62 -4.13 11.73 3.11
CA SER A 62 -5.20 11.82 2.12
C SER A 62 -6.40 10.97 2.51
N PRO A 63 -7.62 11.32 2.08
CA PRO A 63 -8.78 10.44 2.21
C PRO A 63 -8.52 9.11 1.46
N PRO A 64 -9.11 7.98 1.93
CA PRO A 64 -9.03 6.72 1.20
C PRO A 64 -9.54 6.88 -0.24
N GLN A 65 -8.82 6.31 -1.19
CA GLN A 65 -9.30 6.27 -2.56
C GLN A 65 -10.47 5.32 -2.66
N THR A 66 -11.65 5.83 -3.00
CA THR A 66 -12.81 4.99 -3.30
C THR A 66 -12.56 4.31 -4.63
N SER A 67 -12.08 3.06 -4.60
CA SER A 67 -11.92 2.22 -5.79
C SER A 67 -13.25 1.63 -6.26
N LEU A 68 -14.26 2.48 -6.41
CA LEU A 68 -15.44 2.19 -7.21
C LEU A 68 -15.27 2.98 -8.50
N GLY A 69 -15.02 2.24 -9.59
CA GLY A 69 -14.83 2.80 -10.91
C GLY A 69 -15.90 3.83 -11.26
N MET A 70 -15.53 5.07 -11.12
CA MET A 70 -16.20 6.19 -11.76
C MET A 70 -15.10 7.02 -12.43
N SER A 71 -15.32 7.25 -13.70
CA SER A 71 -14.56 8.03 -14.65
C SER A 71 -13.82 9.22 -14.05
N PRO A 72 -12.71 9.68 -14.67
CA PRO A 72 -11.97 10.87 -14.26
C PRO A 72 -12.82 12.12 -14.50
N GLY A 73 -13.68 12.42 -13.58
CA GLY A 73 -14.56 13.59 -13.55
C GLY A 73 -14.49 14.22 -12.19
N GLY A 74 -13.54 15.14 -12.04
CA GLY A 74 -13.54 16.25 -11.12
C GLY A 74 -14.16 16.04 -9.75
N CYS A 75 -13.36 15.76 -8.72
CA CYS A 75 -13.65 16.28 -7.39
C CYS A 75 -13.53 17.82 -7.44
N GLN A 76 -14.59 18.48 -7.87
CA GLN A 76 -14.73 19.89 -7.61
C GLN A 76 -14.93 20.06 -6.11
N PHE A 77 -13.92 20.61 -5.45
CA PHE A 77 -14.08 21.23 -4.13
C PHE A 77 -15.12 22.36 -4.27
N SER A 78 -16.38 22.04 -3.98
CA SER A 78 -17.39 23.08 -3.77
C SER A 78 -17.02 23.82 -2.48
N ARG A 79 -16.40 24.99 -2.64
CA ARG A 79 -16.35 26.01 -1.60
C ARG A 79 -17.77 26.51 -1.39
N SER A 80 -18.50 25.93 -0.47
CA SER A 80 -19.63 26.62 0.17
C SER A 80 -19.10 27.34 1.41
N ILE A 81 -19.00 28.65 1.27
CA ILE A 81 -18.78 29.57 2.36
C ILE A 81 -20.10 29.66 3.13
N SER A 82 -20.20 28.98 4.25
CA SER A 82 -21.09 29.35 5.36
C SER A 82 -20.50 28.75 6.63
N GLY A 83 -20.28 29.64 7.61
CA GLY A 83 -19.51 29.37 8.81
C GLY A 83 -20.09 28.24 9.64
N ASP A 84 -19.21 27.33 9.93
CA ASP A 84 -18.95 26.68 11.21
C ASP A 84 -17.72 25.78 10.96
N GLU A 85 -16.70 25.91 11.78
CA GLU A 85 -15.39 25.32 11.65
C GLU A 85 -15.41 23.82 11.97
N GLU A 86 -15.87 22.97 11.05
CA GLU A 86 -15.47 21.56 10.98
C GLU A 86 -15.08 21.25 9.54
N GLY A 87 -13.81 21.51 9.21
CA GLY A 87 -13.21 20.98 8.01
C GLY A 87 -13.28 19.45 8.05
N PRO A 88 -13.27 18.74 6.89
CA PRO A 88 -13.31 17.30 6.88
C PRO A 88 -12.21 16.76 7.79
N LEU A 89 -12.59 15.93 8.77
CA LEU A 89 -11.66 15.28 9.69
C LEU A 89 -10.73 14.39 8.87
N CYS A 90 -9.55 14.90 8.52
CA CYS A 90 -8.52 14.12 7.86
C CYS A 90 -7.88 13.19 8.88
N ASP A 91 -7.76 11.93 8.56
CA ASP A 91 -6.93 11.01 9.34
C ASP A 91 -5.51 11.54 9.43
N THR A 92 -4.85 11.24 10.54
CA THR A 92 -3.48 11.66 10.79
C THR A 92 -2.55 10.48 11.06
N ILE A 93 -1.28 10.68 10.79
CA ILE A 93 -0.23 9.69 11.01
C ILE A 93 0.93 10.30 11.80
N SER A 94 1.48 9.54 12.75
CA SER A 94 2.71 9.97 13.43
C SER A 94 3.91 9.86 12.48
N ARG A 95 4.90 10.75 12.62
CA ARG A 95 6.13 10.67 11.82
C ARG A 95 6.83 9.32 11.93
N LYS A 96 6.77 8.69 13.09
CA LYS A 96 7.35 7.35 13.28
C LYS A 96 6.64 6.30 12.44
N THR A 97 5.32 6.32 12.40
CA THR A 97 4.55 5.40 11.56
C THR A 97 4.81 5.68 10.08
N LEU A 98 4.78 6.96 9.67
CA LEU A 98 5.09 7.34 8.29
C LEU A 98 6.48 6.86 7.86
N PHE A 99 7.49 7.04 8.72
CA PHE A 99 8.83 6.50 8.45
C PHE A 99 8.81 4.98 8.23
N TYR A 100 8.03 4.23 9.01
CA TYR A 100 7.93 2.78 8.80
C TYR A 100 7.31 2.43 7.45
N LEU A 101 6.28 3.16 7.00
CA LEU A 101 5.67 2.92 5.69
C LEU A 101 6.66 3.22 4.56
N ILE A 102 7.33 4.37 4.61
CA ILE A 102 8.34 4.78 3.63
C ILE A 102 9.53 3.80 3.62
N ALA A 103 10.03 3.42 4.80
CA ALA A 103 11.14 2.46 4.90
C ALA A 103 10.75 1.06 4.42
N THR A 104 9.46 0.70 4.49
CA THR A 104 8.94 -0.55 3.90
C THR A 104 8.93 -0.47 2.38
N LEU A 105 8.46 0.63 1.78
CA LEU A 105 8.54 0.85 0.33
C LEU A 105 9.99 0.75 -0.16
N ASN A 106 10.91 1.47 0.50
CA ASN A 106 12.32 1.41 0.13
C ASN A 106 12.88 -0.02 0.22
N ALA A 107 12.55 -0.77 1.27
CA ALA A 107 13.02 -2.16 1.40
C ALA A 107 12.41 -3.08 0.33
N ALA A 108 11.15 -2.85 -0.05
CA ALA A 108 10.43 -3.66 -1.02
C ALA A 108 10.87 -3.42 -2.48
N PHE A 109 11.32 -2.20 -2.79
CA PHE A 109 11.66 -1.78 -4.16
C PHE A 109 13.14 -1.50 -4.39
N GLN A 110 14.03 -1.80 -3.41
CA GLN A 110 15.48 -1.70 -3.60
C GLN A 110 15.98 -2.65 -4.69
N PRO A 111 17.03 -2.26 -5.42
CA PRO A 111 17.76 -0.97 -5.40
C PRO A 111 17.18 0.08 -6.35
N ASP A 112 16.07 -0.23 -7.05
CA ASP A 112 15.64 0.49 -8.24
C ASP A 112 14.94 1.83 -7.94
N TYR A 113 14.34 1.97 -6.73
CA TYR A 113 13.54 3.14 -6.36
C TYR A 113 13.85 3.63 -4.94
N ASP A 114 13.74 4.97 -4.75
CA ASP A 114 13.88 5.64 -3.46
C ASP A 114 12.62 6.45 -3.15
N PHE A 115 11.99 6.15 -2.01
CA PHE A 115 10.76 6.78 -1.53
C PHE A 115 10.97 7.71 -0.34
N PHE A 116 12.20 8.10 0.01
CA PHE A 116 12.44 8.96 1.18
C PHE A 116 11.82 10.34 1.08
N ASP A 117 11.56 10.80 -0.13
CA ASP A 117 10.87 12.08 -0.38
C ASP A 117 9.34 11.99 -0.34
N ALA A 118 8.77 10.79 -0.18
CA ALA A 118 7.32 10.60 -0.11
C ALA A 118 6.70 11.36 1.07
N LYS A 119 5.56 12.00 0.81
CA LYS A 119 4.87 12.87 1.78
C LYS A 119 3.66 12.17 2.38
N SER A 120 3.22 12.63 3.56
CA SER A 120 2.07 12.05 4.26
C SER A 120 0.79 12.03 3.41
N HIS A 121 0.59 13.04 2.56
CA HIS A 121 -0.59 13.13 1.68
C HIS A 121 -0.59 12.12 0.52
N GLU A 122 0.49 11.38 0.31
CA GLU A 122 0.52 10.25 -0.63
C GLU A 122 0.02 8.94 0.00
N PHE A 123 -0.25 8.99 1.31
CA PHE A 123 -0.78 7.84 2.06
C PHE A 123 -2.19 8.13 2.54
N SER A 124 -2.99 7.06 2.68
CA SER A 124 -4.31 7.08 3.28
C SER A 124 -4.41 6.06 4.40
N LYS A 125 -5.26 6.31 5.40
CA LYS A 125 -5.67 5.31 6.36
C LYS A 125 -6.96 4.65 5.89
N GLU A 126 -6.96 3.34 5.78
CA GLU A 126 -8.11 2.62 5.30
C GLU A 126 -9.18 2.48 6.41
N PRO A 127 -10.47 2.62 6.07
CA PRO A 127 -11.54 2.68 7.07
C PRO A 127 -11.76 1.36 7.81
N SER A 128 -11.52 0.22 7.16
CA SER A 128 -11.65 -1.10 7.78
C SER A 128 -10.93 -2.19 7.00
N LEU A 129 -10.65 -3.31 7.68
CA LEU A 129 -10.14 -4.53 7.06
C LEU A 129 -11.07 -5.04 5.94
N GLN A 130 -12.38 -5.07 6.19
CA GLN A 130 -13.35 -5.55 5.21
C GLN A 130 -13.35 -4.70 3.93
N TRP A 131 -13.15 -3.39 4.07
CA TRP A 131 -13.03 -2.49 2.93
C TRP A 131 -11.85 -2.87 2.05
N VAL A 132 -10.68 -3.08 2.65
CA VAL A 132 -9.46 -3.48 1.93
C VAL A 132 -9.62 -4.85 1.29
N MET A 133 -10.17 -5.84 2.02
CA MET A 133 -10.43 -7.17 1.47
C MET A 133 -11.36 -7.10 0.25
N ASN A 134 -12.44 -6.32 0.33
CA ASN A 134 -13.36 -6.16 -0.79
C ASN A 134 -12.69 -5.50 -2.01
N ALA A 135 -11.85 -4.49 -1.80
CA ALA A 135 -11.14 -3.82 -2.88
C ALA A 135 -10.14 -4.76 -3.58
N VAL A 136 -9.36 -5.51 -2.82
CA VAL A 136 -8.42 -6.51 -3.34
C VAL A 136 -9.16 -7.62 -4.08
N ASP A 137 -10.21 -8.18 -3.45
CA ASP A 137 -11.02 -9.26 -4.03
C ASP A 137 -11.68 -8.83 -5.34
N SER A 138 -12.18 -7.60 -5.41
CA SER A 138 -12.79 -7.04 -6.62
C SER A 138 -11.79 -6.95 -7.78
N ASN A 139 -10.61 -6.36 -7.53
CA ASN A 139 -9.58 -6.22 -8.55
C ASN A 139 -9.06 -7.57 -9.06
N LEU A 140 -8.73 -8.47 -8.15
CA LEU A 140 -8.18 -9.78 -8.50
C LEU A 140 -9.24 -10.70 -9.12
N SER A 141 -10.50 -10.68 -8.65
CA SER A 141 -11.58 -11.47 -9.25
C SER A 141 -11.93 -11.00 -10.65
N ALA A 142 -11.95 -9.69 -10.89
CA ALA A 142 -12.24 -9.13 -12.20
C ALA A 142 -11.18 -9.50 -13.24
N THR A 143 -9.91 -9.61 -12.85
CA THR A 143 -8.80 -9.85 -13.77
C THR A 143 -8.40 -11.33 -13.85
N ALA A 144 -8.35 -12.04 -12.71
CA ALA A 144 -7.86 -13.43 -12.62
C ALA A 144 -8.99 -14.48 -12.46
N GLY A 145 -10.21 -14.06 -12.16
CA GLY A 145 -11.38 -14.91 -12.07
C GLY A 145 -11.17 -16.16 -11.19
N GLU A 146 -11.27 -17.33 -11.82
CA GLU A 146 -11.19 -18.63 -11.13
C GLU A 146 -9.83 -18.87 -10.47
N GLN A 147 -8.73 -18.43 -11.09
CA GLN A 147 -7.40 -18.62 -10.53
C GLN A 147 -7.25 -17.92 -9.18
N TYR A 148 -7.79 -16.71 -9.05
CA TYR A 148 -7.82 -16.02 -7.78
C TYR A 148 -8.77 -16.69 -6.78
N ARG A 149 -9.95 -17.13 -7.22
CA ARG A 149 -10.96 -17.76 -6.35
C ARG A 149 -10.40 -18.96 -5.59
N VAL A 150 -9.58 -19.77 -6.24
CA VAL A 150 -8.95 -20.94 -5.62
C VAL A 150 -7.96 -20.55 -4.50
N MET A 151 -7.20 -19.49 -4.69
CA MET A 151 -6.17 -19.07 -3.73
C MET A 151 -6.66 -18.09 -2.66
N ARG A 152 -7.79 -17.44 -2.85
CA ARG A 152 -8.32 -16.35 -2.02
C ARG A 152 -8.29 -16.67 -0.51
N THR A 153 -8.82 -17.82 -0.14
CA THR A 153 -8.89 -18.24 1.27
C THR A 153 -7.50 -18.44 1.87
N GLN A 154 -6.58 -19.04 1.12
CA GLN A 154 -5.21 -19.26 1.58
C GLN A 154 -4.42 -17.95 1.71
N LEU A 155 -4.65 -17.02 0.79
CA LEU A 155 -4.04 -15.69 0.81
C LEU A 155 -4.39 -14.94 2.09
N TRP A 156 -5.68 -14.79 2.38
CA TRP A 156 -6.12 -14.06 3.56
C TRP A 156 -5.76 -14.77 4.86
N ALA A 157 -5.86 -16.09 4.91
CA ALA A 157 -5.43 -16.88 6.07
C ALA A 157 -3.93 -16.73 6.34
N ALA A 158 -3.09 -16.68 5.31
CA ALA A 158 -1.65 -16.51 5.47
C ALA A 158 -1.29 -15.11 5.99
N ILE A 159 -2.00 -14.06 5.53
CA ILE A 159 -1.80 -12.70 6.04
C ILE A 159 -2.24 -12.62 7.51
N ASP A 160 -3.41 -13.18 7.83
CA ASP A 160 -3.93 -13.15 9.21
C ASP A 160 -3.03 -13.89 10.19
N ASP A 161 -2.56 -15.07 9.83
CA ASP A 161 -1.61 -15.86 10.65
C ASP A 161 -0.29 -15.10 10.91
N GLU A 162 0.17 -14.30 9.94
CA GLU A 162 1.43 -13.56 10.04
C GLU A 162 1.30 -12.28 10.87
N ILE A 163 0.15 -11.57 10.77
CA ILE A 163 0.07 -10.20 11.30
C ILE A 163 -1.11 -9.98 12.27
N ALA A 164 -2.05 -10.93 12.43
CA ALA A 164 -3.30 -10.74 13.15
C ALA A 164 -4.04 -9.48 12.65
N MET A 165 -4.65 -9.57 11.47
CA MET A 165 -5.20 -8.43 10.72
C MET A 165 -6.19 -7.59 11.53
N VAL A 166 -6.94 -8.20 12.44
CA VAL A 166 -7.91 -7.50 13.32
C VAL A 166 -7.24 -6.47 14.24
N ASP A 167 -5.96 -6.66 14.57
CA ASP A 167 -5.17 -5.76 15.43
C ASP A 167 -4.36 -4.73 14.64
N CYS A 168 -4.55 -4.64 13.32
CA CYS A 168 -3.79 -3.76 12.46
C CYS A 168 -4.46 -2.42 12.22
N ASP A 169 -3.66 -1.35 12.21
CA ASP A 169 -3.98 -0.17 11.41
C ASP A 169 -3.58 -0.46 9.95
N ILE A 170 -4.48 -0.18 9.01
CA ILE A 170 -4.23 -0.42 7.60
C ILE A 170 -4.05 0.90 6.87
N TYR A 171 -2.97 1.00 6.10
CA TYR A 171 -2.67 2.17 5.28
C TYR A 171 -2.53 1.76 3.82
N SER A 172 -2.74 2.69 2.91
CA SER A 172 -2.43 2.55 1.50
C SER A 172 -1.45 3.63 1.05
N TYR A 173 -0.64 3.30 0.05
CA TYR A 173 0.19 4.26 -0.68
C TYR A 173 -0.44 4.53 -2.04
N ASN A 174 -0.69 5.79 -2.32
CA ASN A 174 -1.34 6.27 -3.54
C ASN A 174 -0.30 7.04 -4.36
N PRO A 175 0.49 6.35 -5.20
CA PRO A 175 1.53 7.00 -5.99
C PRO A 175 0.92 7.94 -7.02
N ASP A 176 1.69 8.96 -7.40
CA ASP A 176 1.43 9.66 -8.63
C ASP A 176 1.57 8.67 -9.80
N LEU A 177 0.50 8.54 -10.60
CA LEU A 177 0.46 7.59 -11.74
C LEU A 177 1.46 7.95 -12.85
N ALA A 178 2.12 9.10 -12.76
CA ALA A 178 3.18 9.52 -13.69
C ALA A 178 4.57 9.03 -13.29
N SER A 179 4.74 8.48 -12.06
CA SER A 179 6.03 8.10 -11.50
C SER A 179 6.20 6.59 -11.40
N ASP A 180 7.38 6.09 -11.77
CA ASP A 180 7.77 4.69 -11.55
C ASP A 180 7.80 4.34 -10.05
N PRO A 181 7.51 3.08 -9.68
CA PRO A 181 7.23 1.88 -10.50
C PRO A 181 5.75 1.74 -10.90
N PHE A 182 4.91 2.74 -10.69
CA PHE A 182 3.46 2.64 -10.83
C PHE A 182 2.93 3.31 -12.10
N GLY A 183 3.76 4.14 -12.80
CA GLY A 183 3.44 4.85 -14.04
C GLY A 183 3.66 4.04 -15.32
N GLU A 184 3.70 2.70 -15.25
CA GLU A 184 3.94 1.84 -16.41
C GLU A 184 2.78 1.89 -17.41
N ASP A 185 3.09 2.11 -18.69
CA ASP A 185 2.09 2.10 -19.76
C ASP A 185 1.33 0.77 -19.79
N GLY A 186 -0.01 0.84 -19.84
CA GLY A 186 -0.86 -0.34 -19.82
C GLY A 186 -1.23 -0.85 -18.43
N CYS A 187 -0.87 -0.15 -17.37
CA CYS A 187 -1.34 -0.47 -16.02
C CYS A 187 -2.87 -0.31 -15.94
N LEU A 188 -3.58 -1.40 -15.66
CA LEU A 188 -5.04 -1.42 -15.52
C LEU A 188 -5.47 -0.97 -14.12
N TRP A 189 -4.77 -1.45 -13.12
CA TRP A 189 -4.93 -1.11 -11.72
C TRP A 189 -3.70 -1.52 -10.92
N SER A 190 -3.49 -0.85 -9.80
CA SER A 190 -2.50 -1.20 -8.79
C SER A 190 -3.01 -0.86 -7.40
N PHE A 191 -2.47 -1.53 -6.40
CA PHE A 191 -2.68 -1.17 -5.00
C PHE A 191 -1.44 -1.49 -4.18
N ASN A 192 -1.29 -0.78 -3.05
CA ASN A 192 -0.19 -0.91 -2.11
C ASN A 192 -0.75 -0.78 -0.70
N TYR A 193 -1.00 -1.88 -0.01
CA TYR A 193 -1.55 -1.90 1.34
C TYR A 193 -0.51 -2.30 2.37
N PHE A 194 -0.55 -1.64 3.52
CA PHE A 194 0.28 -1.92 4.69
C PHE A 194 -0.61 -2.31 5.85
N PHE A 195 -0.47 -3.53 6.34
CA PHE A 195 -1.09 -4.02 7.56
C PHE A 195 -0.10 -3.83 8.70
N TYR A 196 -0.27 -2.78 9.51
CA TYR A 196 0.66 -2.44 10.57
C TYR A 196 0.14 -2.88 11.94
N ASN A 197 0.75 -3.89 12.52
CA ASN A 197 0.50 -4.32 13.89
C ASN A 197 1.54 -3.70 14.83
N LYS A 198 1.10 -2.71 15.62
CA LYS A 198 1.95 -1.98 16.59
C LYS A 198 2.46 -2.86 17.70
N LYS A 199 1.64 -3.84 18.16
CA LYS A 199 2.00 -4.76 19.25
C LYS A 199 3.12 -5.70 18.82
N LEU A 200 3.01 -6.27 17.62
CA LEU A 200 4.02 -7.15 17.04
C LEU A 200 5.25 -6.38 16.53
N LYS A 201 5.15 -5.06 16.35
CA LYS A 201 6.15 -4.21 15.66
C LYS A 201 6.49 -4.79 14.28
N ARG A 202 5.47 -5.03 13.50
CA ARG A 202 5.54 -5.69 12.20
C ARG A 202 4.60 -5.03 11.20
N ILE A 203 5.02 -5.00 9.94
CA ILE A 203 4.19 -4.61 8.80
C ILE A 203 4.17 -5.78 7.82
N VAL A 204 2.98 -6.17 7.37
CA VAL A 204 2.80 -6.93 6.13
C VAL A 204 2.47 -5.94 5.02
N PHE A 205 3.28 -5.95 3.98
CA PHE A 205 3.11 -5.13 2.79
C PHE A 205 2.55 -6.00 1.67
N PHE A 206 1.41 -5.60 1.12
CA PHE A 206 0.78 -6.26 -0.01
C PHE A 206 0.67 -5.30 -1.18
N THR A 207 1.47 -5.52 -2.21
CA THR A 207 1.45 -4.76 -3.46
C THR A 207 1.00 -5.66 -4.60
N CYS A 208 0.19 -5.12 -5.50
CA CYS A 208 -0.26 -5.84 -6.68
C CYS A 208 -0.57 -4.86 -7.81
N ARG A 209 -0.28 -5.27 -9.03
CA ARG A 209 -0.63 -4.53 -10.24
C ARG A 209 -1.02 -5.47 -11.37
N ALA A 210 -1.92 -5.02 -12.23
CA ALA A 210 -2.26 -5.68 -13.47
C ALA A 210 -1.85 -4.81 -14.67
N ILE A 211 -1.15 -5.42 -15.61
CA ILE A 211 -0.65 -4.75 -16.81
C ILE A 211 -1.23 -5.44 -18.02
N LYS A 212 -1.77 -4.66 -18.96
CA LYS A 212 -2.27 -5.15 -20.23
C LYS A 212 -1.11 -5.51 -21.17
N TYR A 213 -1.21 -6.67 -21.80
CA TYR A 213 -0.30 -7.02 -22.89
C TYR A 213 -0.83 -6.47 -24.21
N PHE A 214 0.06 -5.84 -24.95
CA PHE A 214 -0.14 -5.66 -26.38
C PHE A 214 0.61 -6.80 -27.07
N GLU A 215 -0.09 -7.86 -27.51
CA GLU A 215 0.50 -8.77 -28.46
C GLU A 215 0.83 -8.00 -29.73
N ILE A 216 2.10 -7.78 -29.95
CA ILE A 216 2.55 -7.35 -31.29
C ILE A 216 2.33 -8.57 -32.17
N LYS A 217 1.21 -8.58 -32.91
CA LYS A 217 1.05 -9.54 -34.02
C LYS A 217 2.11 -9.21 -35.06
N VAL A 218 3.16 -10.02 -35.10
CA VAL A 218 4.17 -10.04 -36.15
C VAL A 218 3.56 -10.76 -37.36
#